data_cd728bdcc28c94624d34196ebb113ba8
#
_entry.id   cd728bdcc28c94624d34196ebb113ba8
#
_cell.length_a   1.000
_cell.length_b   1.000
_cell.length_c   1.000
_cell.angle_alpha   90.00
_cell.angle_beta   90.00
_cell.angle_gamma   90.00
#
_symmetry.space_group_name_H-M   'P 1'
#
loop_
_entity.id
_entity.type
_entity.pdbx_description
1 polymer ?
#
loop_
_entity_poly.entity_id
_entity_poly.type
_entity_poly.pdbx_seq_one_letter_code
_entity_poly.pdbx_strand_id
1 'polypeptide(L)'
;MSREVRAAIDGARKGGASEIVVNDSHWDMRNVLWDEMPADVRVISGGRKPLSMTQGLGEGFTGAMFIGYHAKAGDRNGVLGHTYTGETIYNVRVNGVECSEALLNAAMAGYYGIPLLLVTGDRVVAEHVTAHMPWVTGVVVKEGIGHYAADSMTPEAACKAIRDAAAQAVKDAPKAKPFTFDPPLTLEIDTTHAEQADFIELMPGYQRTGGRTVRFDARDYPEIFRAFTAAFRLGGAANVRA
;
A
#
# COMPACT_ATOMS: atom_id res chain seq x y z
N MET A 1 7.98 9.90 -9.73
CA MET A 1 7.96 8.46 -9.32
C MET A 1 9.32 7.79 -9.54
N SER A 2 9.79 7.48 -10.77
CA SER A 2 11.06 6.75 -11.00
C SER A 2 12.27 7.35 -10.27
N ARG A 3 12.41 8.70 -10.28
CA ARG A 3 13.48 9.38 -9.55
C ARG A 3 13.43 9.19 -8.03
N GLU A 4 12.24 9.13 -7.44
CA GLU A 4 12.07 8.88 -5.99
C GLU A 4 12.38 7.43 -5.64
N VAL A 5 11.93 6.48 -6.48
CA VAL A 5 12.31 5.06 -6.36
C VAL A 5 13.82 4.91 -6.44
N ARG A 6 14.46 5.56 -7.42
CA ARG A 6 15.93 5.57 -7.54
C ARG A 6 16.62 6.17 -6.31
N ALA A 7 16.07 7.25 -5.75
CA ALA A 7 16.61 7.86 -4.54
C ALA A 7 16.49 6.91 -3.32
N ALA A 8 15.38 6.18 -3.20
CA ALA A 8 15.22 5.15 -2.17
C ALA A 8 16.21 3.99 -2.34
N ILE A 9 16.45 3.52 -3.58
CA ILE A 9 17.47 2.50 -3.88
C ILE A 9 18.86 2.96 -3.46
N ASP A 10 19.25 4.16 -3.87
CA ASP A 10 20.56 4.73 -3.54
C ASP A 10 20.74 4.88 -2.03
N GLY A 11 19.67 5.30 -1.33
CA GLY A 11 19.64 5.39 0.13
C GLY A 11 19.75 4.03 0.79
N ALA A 12 18.97 3.07 0.36
CA ALA A 12 18.98 1.70 0.93
C ALA A 12 20.37 1.07 0.81
N ARG A 13 21.04 1.21 -0.34
CA ARG A 13 22.43 0.76 -0.53
C ARG A 13 23.41 1.44 0.41
N LYS A 14 23.30 2.77 0.55
CA LYS A 14 24.09 3.53 1.51
C LYS A 14 23.86 3.08 2.96
N GLY A 15 22.66 2.59 3.26
CA GLY A 15 22.29 1.99 4.54
C GLY A 15 22.81 0.58 4.75
N GLY A 16 23.26 -0.12 3.69
CA GLY A 16 23.82 -1.47 3.75
C GLY A 16 22.95 -2.56 3.11
N ALA A 17 21.88 -2.20 2.38
CA ALA A 17 21.08 -3.18 1.63
C ALA A 17 21.91 -3.82 0.51
N SER A 18 21.95 -5.15 0.48
CA SER A 18 22.73 -5.94 -0.49
C SER A 18 21.93 -6.33 -1.73
N GLU A 19 20.64 -6.60 -1.57
CA GLU A 19 19.73 -6.95 -2.65
C GLU A 19 18.49 -6.05 -2.60
N ILE A 20 18.05 -5.55 -3.76
CA ILE A 20 16.87 -4.70 -3.85
C ILE A 20 15.97 -5.20 -4.96
N VAL A 21 14.69 -5.35 -4.63
CA VAL A 21 13.62 -5.66 -5.58
C VAL A 21 12.63 -4.52 -5.56
N VAL A 22 12.31 -3.99 -6.72
CA VAL A 22 11.28 -2.96 -6.91
C VAL A 22 10.03 -3.61 -7.46
N ASN A 23 8.89 -3.41 -6.81
CA ASN A 23 7.59 -3.78 -7.34
C ASN A 23 6.86 -2.51 -7.76
N ASP A 24 6.66 -2.32 -9.07
CA ASP A 24 5.83 -1.24 -9.59
C ASP A 24 4.37 -1.49 -9.21
N SER A 25 3.80 -0.63 -8.40
CA SER A 25 2.55 -0.88 -7.69
C SER A 25 1.41 0.06 -8.07
N HIS A 26 1.67 1.11 -8.86
CA HIS A 26 0.66 2.11 -9.18
C HIS A 26 -0.15 1.72 -10.42
N TRP A 27 -1.47 1.79 -10.32
CA TRP A 27 -2.47 1.61 -11.39
C TRP A 27 -2.25 0.34 -12.26
N ASP A 28 -1.74 0.51 -13.51
CA ASP A 28 -1.44 -0.61 -14.42
C ASP A 28 -0.07 -1.26 -14.14
N MET A 29 0.65 -0.75 -13.13
CA MET A 29 1.92 -1.30 -12.65
C MET A 29 3.05 -1.29 -13.69
N ARG A 30 3.08 -0.23 -14.53
CA ARG A 30 4.07 0.00 -15.60
C ARG A 30 4.59 1.44 -15.63
N ASN A 31 4.80 2.02 -14.44
CA ASN A 31 5.09 3.44 -14.27
C ASN A 31 6.58 3.73 -14.07
N VAL A 32 7.33 2.73 -13.60
CA VAL A 32 8.76 2.87 -13.34
C VAL A 32 9.51 2.79 -14.67
N LEU A 33 10.31 3.79 -14.96
CA LEU A 33 11.19 3.83 -16.14
C LEU A 33 12.40 2.94 -15.89
N TRP A 34 12.48 1.83 -16.61
CA TRP A 34 13.51 0.81 -16.40
C TRP A 34 14.92 1.33 -16.68
N ASP A 35 15.08 2.20 -17.68
CA ASP A 35 16.35 2.82 -18.04
C ASP A 35 16.93 3.70 -16.91
N GLU A 36 16.08 4.13 -15.97
CA GLU A 36 16.52 4.87 -14.79
C GLU A 36 16.90 3.96 -13.62
N MET A 37 16.65 2.66 -13.70
CA MET A 37 16.95 1.71 -12.63
C MET A 37 18.38 1.17 -12.74
N PRO A 38 19.05 0.95 -11.59
CA PRO A 38 20.37 0.33 -11.60
C PRO A 38 20.33 -1.09 -12.15
N ALA A 39 21.38 -1.50 -12.86
CA ALA A 39 21.43 -2.79 -13.55
C ALA A 39 21.35 -4.03 -12.63
N ASP A 40 21.68 -3.88 -11.36
CA ASP A 40 21.65 -4.93 -10.34
C ASP A 40 20.33 -4.98 -9.52
N VAL A 41 19.32 -4.17 -9.90
CA VAL A 41 18.00 -4.17 -9.27
C VAL A 41 17.03 -4.99 -10.11
N ARG A 42 16.27 -5.86 -9.44
CA ARG A 42 15.16 -6.56 -10.11
C ARG A 42 13.90 -5.71 -10.04
N VAL A 43 13.17 -5.61 -11.16
CA VAL A 43 11.90 -4.86 -11.24
C VAL A 43 10.77 -5.83 -11.57
N ILE A 44 9.75 -5.87 -10.73
CA ILE A 44 8.49 -6.58 -10.96
C ILE A 44 7.50 -5.55 -11.52
N SER A 45 7.07 -5.74 -12.75
CA SER A 45 6.20 -4.81 -13.47
C SER A 45 5.06 -5.53 -14.17
N GLY A 46 4.03 -4.78 -14.55
CA GLY A 46 2.84 -5.27 -15.23
C GLY A 46 1.65 -5.50 -14.31
N GLY A 47 0.46 -5.27 -14.84
CA GLY A 47 -0.81 -5.36 -14.10
C GLY A 47 -1.28 -6.80 -13.87
N ARG A 48 -2.26 -6.91 -12.97
CA ARG A 48 -2.94 -8.17 -12.60
C ARG A 48 -2.02 -9.22 -11.96
N LYS A 49 -1.00 -8.78 -11.24
CA LYS A 49 -0.17 -9.67 -10.42
C LYS A 49 -1.03 -10.34 -9.34
N PRO A 50 -0.84 -11.64 -9.03
CA PRO A 50 -1.64 -12.37 -8.04
C PRO A 50 -1.67 -11.72 -6.65
N LEU A 51 -0.54 -11.19 -6.20
CA LEU A 51 -0.43 -10.46 -4.94
C LEU A 51 -0.44 -8.92 -5.13
N SER A 52 -0.88 -8.44 -6.30
CA SER A 52 -1.06 -7.01 -6.59
C SER A 52 0.15 -6.16 -6.19
N MET A 53 -0.05 -5.13 -5.36
CA MET A 53 1.00 -4.23 -4.88
C MET A 53 2.04 -4.90 -3.98
N THR A 54 1.78 -6.11 -3.49
CA THR A 54 2.68 -6.87 -2.61
C THR A 54 3.39 -8.01 -3.33
N GLN A 55 3.30 -8.07 -4.65
CA GLN A 55 3.97 -9.10 -5.44
C GLN A 55 5.49 -9.03 -5.26
N GLY A 56 6.10 -10.17 -4.99
CA GLY A 56 7.53 -10.30 -4.74
C GLY A 56 7.91 -10.37 -3.27
N LEU A 57 6.97 -10.12 -2.35
CA LEU A 57 7.19 -10.42 -0.94
C LEU A 57 7.36 -11.93 -0.73
N GLY A 58 8.29 -12.31 0.14
CA GLY A 58 8.62 -13.68 0.46
C GLY A 58 9.77 -13.74 1.44
N GLU A 59 10.28 -14.94 1.71
CA GLU A 59 11.37 -15.13 2.66
C GLU A 59 12.67 -14.44 2.23
N GLY A 60 13.44 -13.96 3.19
CA GLY A 60 14.79 -13.41 2.97
C GLY A 60 14.88 -11.90 2.89
N PHE A 61 13.77 -11.15 2.83
CA PHE A 61 13.83 -9.70 2.91
C PHE A 61 13.93 -9.21 4.37
N THR A 62 14.82 -8.26 4.62
CA THR A 62 15.01 -7.62 5.94
C THR A 62 14.07 -6.44 6.18
N GLY A 63 13.38 -5.96 5.14
CA GLY A 63 12.42 -4.87 5.26
C GLY A 63 11.81 -4.46 3.95
N ALA A 64 10.72 -3.70 4.02
CA ALA A 64 10.02 -3.11 2.89
C ALA A 64 10.01 -1.58 3.00
N MET A 65 9.96 -0.90 1.86
CA MET A 65 9.80 0.56 1.77
C MET A 65 8.67 0.89 0.81
N PHE A 66 7.79 1.79 1.19
CA PHE A 66 6.65 2.23 0.39
C PHE A 66 6.89 3.64 -0.12
N ILE A 67 7.06 3.77 -1.43
CA ILE A 67 7.47 5.02 -2.08
C ILE A 67 6.30 5.60 -2.87
N GLY A 68 5.92 6.86 -2.55
CA GLY A 68 4.88 7.58 -3.26
C GLY A 68 3.46 7.14 -2.90
N TYR A 69 3.23 6.70 -1.68
CA TYR A 69 1.90 6.36 -1.16
C TYR A 69 1.07 7.62 -0.85
N HIS A 70 -0.20 7.45 -0.61
CA HIS A 70 -1.16 8.51 -0.35
C HIS A 70 -2.18 8.11 0.73
N ALA A 71 -3.00 9.05 1.16
CA ALA A 71 -4.06 8.86 2.13
C ALA A 71 -5.08 7.80 1.71
N LYS A 72 -5.73 7.15 2.67
CA LYS A 72 -6.86 6.24 2.43
C LYS A 72 -8.10 7.01 1.91
N ALA A 73 -9.08 6.25 1.44
CA ALA A 73 -10.37 6.80 1.06
C ALA A 73 -11.01 7.59 2.23
N GLY A 74 -11.58 8.75 1.92
CA GLY A 74 -12.34 9.57 2.86
C GLY A 74 -11.52 10.48 3.78
N ASP A 75 -10.19 10.43 3.75
CA ASP A 75 -9.37 11.30 4.58
C ASP A 75 -9.41 12.76 4.11
N ARG A 76 -9.67 13.65 5.05
CA ARG A 76 -9.56 15.09 4.82
C ARG A 76 -8.09 15.46 4.60
N ASN A 77 -7.83 16.35 3.66
CA ASN A 77 -6.49 16.80 3.28
C ASN A 77 -5.58 15.69 2.71
N GLY A 78 -6.13 14.51 2.41
CA GLY A 78 -5.43 13.46 1.66
C GLY A 78 -5.36 13.81 0.18
N VAL A 79 -4.18 13.65 -0.42
CA VAL A 79 -3.98 13.88 -1.86
C VAL A 79 -4.38 12.62 -2.61
N LEU A 80 -5.37 12.72 -3.51
CA LEU A 80 -5.88 11.59 -4.30
C LEU A 80 -6.34 10.40 -3.44
N GLY A 81 -6.80 10.66 -2.21
CA GLY A 81 -7.11 9.64 -1.20
C GLY A 81 -8.09 8.59 -1.70
N HIS A 82 -7.62 7.35 -1.80
CA HIS A 82 -8.42 6.16 -2.14
C HIS A 82 -7.73 4.91 -1.58
N THR A 83 -8.40 3.77 -1.65
CA THR A 83 -7.82 2.48 -1.26
C THR A 83 -8.04 1.48 -2.41
N TYR A 84 -7.00 1.23 -3.19
CA TYR A 84 -6.92 0.38 -4.40
C TYR A 84 -7.77 0.86 -5.58
N THR A 85 -8.98 1.33 -5.35
CA THR A 85 -9.86 1.91 -6.38
C THR A 85 -10.92 2.79 -5.73
N GLY A 86 -10.91 4.06 -6.05
CA GLY A 86 -11.93 5.01 -5.57
C GLY A 86 -13.31 4.82 -6.21
N GLU A 87 -13.38 4.06 -7.30
CA GLU A 87 -14.64 3.77 -7.99
C GLU A 87 -15.46 2.67 -7.32
N THR A 88 -14.82 1.81 -6.52
CA THR A 88 -15.47 0.64 -5.91
C THR A 88 -15.39 0.65 -4.40
N ILE A 89 -14.26 1.03 -3.84
CA ILE A 89 -13.99 0.98 -2.39
C ILE A 89 -14.23 2.35 -1.78
N TYR A 90 -15.24 2.44 -0.91
CA TYR A 90 -15.48 3.61 -0.07
C TYR A 90 -14.67 3.54 1.22
N ASN A 91 -14.63 2.36 1.86
CA ASN A 91 -13.79 2.11 3.04
C ASN A 91 -13.46 0.62 3.13
N VAL A 92 -12.36 0.29 3.79
CA VAL A 92 -11.98 -1.09 4.10
C VAL A 92 -11.44 -1.18 5.52
N ARG A 93 -11.88 -2.21 6.23
CA ARG A 93 -11.46 -2.49 7.61
C ARG A 93 -10.98 -3.92 7.74
N VAL A 94 -9.92 -4.10 8.52
CA VAL A 94 -9.49 -5.42 9.01
C VAL A 94 -9.58 -5.39 10.52
N ASN A 95 -10.35 -6.32 11.10
CA ASN A 95 -10.62 -6.37 12.55
C ASN A 95 -11.15 -5.02 13.10
N GLY A 96 -11.95 -4.30 12.33
CA GLY A 96 -12.49 -2.99 12.68
C GLY A 96 -11.53 -1.81 12.49
N VAL A 97 -10.26 -2.04 12.16
CA VAL A 97 -9.28 -0.99 11.88
C VAL A 97 -9.41 -0.54 10.43
N GLU A 98 -9.64 0.77 10.21
CA GLU A 98 -9.67 1.35 8.88
C GLU A 98 -8.28 1.31 8.21
N CYS A 99 -8.22 0.75 7.02
CA CYS A 99 -6.96 0.50 6.33
C CYS A 99 -6.77 1.40 5.11
N SER A 100 -5.59 2.01 5.03
CA SER A 100 -5.02 2.50 3.77
C SER A 100 -4.37 1.36 2.98
N GLU A 101 -4.01 1.61 1.72
CA GLU A 101 -3.16 0.68 0.96
C GLU A 101 -1.87 0.34 1.71
N ALA A 102 -1.25 1.35 2.34
CA ALA A 102 -0.04 1.15 3.12
C ALA A 102 -0.24 0.17 4.28
N LEU A 103 -1.36 0.28 5.00
CA LEU A 103 -1.64 -0.61 6.13
C LEU A 103 -1.95 -2.04 5.67
N LEU A 104 -2.77 -2.20 4.61
CA LEU A 104 -3.06 -3.50 4.01
C LEU A 104 -1.79 -4.19 3.51
N ASN A 105 -0.92 -3.45 2.82
CA ASN A 105 0.31 -3.97 2.26
C ASN A 105 1.36 -4.26 3.34
N ALA A 106 1.43 -3.43 4.40
CA ALA A 106 2.33 -3.67 5.53
C ALA A 106 1.94 -4.94 6.30
N ALA A 107 0.64 -5.21 6.47
CA ALA A 107 0.19 -6.44 7.09
C ALA A 107 0.50 -7.69 6.24
N MET A 108 0.47 -7.56 4.91
CA MET A 108 0.90 -8.66 4.02
C MET A 108 2.41 -8.88 4.11
N ALA A 109 3.21 -7.82 4.20
CA ALA A 109 4.64 -7.93 4.46
C ALA A 109 4.91 -8.56 5.83
N GLY A 110 4.17 -8.12 6.84
CA GLY A 110 4.25 -8.64 8.21
C GLY A 110 3.94 -10.13 8.34
N TYR A 111 3.00 -10.65 7.53
CA TYR A 111 2.74 -12.09 7.45
C TYR A 111 3.97 -12.89 7.04
N TYR A 112 4.83 -12.35 6.18
CA TYR A 112 6.12 -12.94 5.80
C TYR A 112 7.27 -12.56 6.74
N GLY A 113 6.97 -11.94 7.87
CA GLY A 113 7.99 -11.50 8.83
C GLY A 113 8.79 -10.26 8.41
N ILE A 114 8.32 -9.53 7.38
CA ILE A 114 9.02 -8.38 6.79
C ILE A 114 8.47 -7.08 7.39
N PRO A 115 9.25 -6.31 8.17
CA PRO A 115 8.80 -5.03 8.67
C PRO A 115 8.78 -3.96 7.57
N LEU A 116 7.81 -3.03 7.65
CA LEU A 116 7.88 -1.78 6.91
C LEU A 116 8.89 -0.87 7.60
N LEU A 117 9.83 -0.30 6.83
CA LEU A 117 10.90 0.56 7.33
C LEU A 117 10.67 2.04 7.00
N LEU A 118 10.06 2.31 5.85
CA LEU A 118 9.90 3.66 5.31
C LEU A 118 8.57 3.77 4.57
N VAL A 119 7.87 4.88 4.75
CA VAL A 119 6.77 5.32 3.88
C VAL A 119 7.02 6.75 3.42
N THR A 120 6.80 7.01 2.13
CA THR A 120 6.87 8.36 1.57
C THR A 120 5.55 8.72 0.89
N GLY A 121 5.10 9.94 1.03
CA GLY A 121 3.84 10.36 0.43
C GLY A 121 3.33 11.70 0.96
N ASP A 122 2.03 11.84 1.04
CA ASP A 122 1.43 12.98 1.72
C ASP A 122 1.52 12.84 3.26
N ARG A 123 1.25 13.95 3.97
CA ARG A 123 1.28 13.94 5.45
C ARG A 123 0.34 12.91 6.04
N VAL A 124 -0.86 12.79 5.47
CA VAL A 124 -1.92 11.95 6.01
C VAL A 124 -1.51 10.47 6.01
N VAL A 125 -0.93 9.97 4.91
CA VAL A 125 -0.44 8.58 4.89
C VAL A 125 0.74 8.38 5.84
N ALA A 126 1.65 9.35 5.94
CA ALA A 126 2.79 9.24 6.85
C ALA A 126 2.33 9.15 8.31
N GLU A 127 1.40 10.01 8.72
CA GLU A 127 0.82 10.00 10.07
C GLU A 127 0.01 8.73 10.33
N HIS A 128 -0.81 8.29 9.38
CA HIS A 128 -1.60 7.05 9.50
C HIS A 128 -0.69 5.83 9.72
N VAL A 129 0.37 5.71 8.93
CA VAL A 129 1.31 4.58 9.06
C VAL A 129 2.08 4.64 10.39
N THR A 130 2.62 5.80 10.75
CA THR A 130 3.43 5.92 11.97
C THR A 130 2.61 5.79 13.26
N ALA A 131 1.31 6.10 13.23
CA ALA A 131 0.39 5.84 14.34
C ALA A 131 0.26 4.34 14.65
N HIS A 132 0.29 3.47 13.63
CA HIS A 132 0.21 2.01 13.79
C HIS A 132 1.58 1.35 13.92
N MET A 133 2.61 1.95 13.33
CA MET A 133 3.98 1.42 13.25
C MET A 133 4.99 2.52 13.65
N PRO A 134 5.19 2.80 14.95
CA PRO A 134 6.03 3.92 15.42
C PRO A 134 7.50 3.83 15.03
N TRP A 135 7.98 2.66 14.61
CA TRP A 135 9.36 2.46 14.12
C TRP A 135 9.52 2.86 12.64
N VAL A 136 8.44 3.08 11.90
CA VAL A 136 8.51 3.44 10.48
C VAL A 136 8.93 4.88 10.30
N THR A 137 9.89 5.12 9.43
CA THR A 137 10.25 6.48 9.03
C THR A 137 9.24 7.02 8.03
N GLY A 138 8.50 8.07 8.39
CA GLY A 138 7.61 8.79 7.48
C GLY A 138 8.34 9.94 6.79
N VAL A 139 8.30 10.01 5.46
CA VAL A 139 8.82 11.15 4.68
C VAL A 139 7.66 11.85 3.99
N VAL A 140 7.31 13.01 4.51
CA VAL A 140 6.27 13.86 3.92
C VAL A 140 6.89 14.66 2.77
N VAL A 141 6.45 14.39 1.55
CA VAL A 141 6.91 15.10 0.34
C VAL A 141 5.87 16.07 -0.19
N LYS A 142 4.64 16.01 0.35
CA LYS A 142 3.53 16.91 -0.01
C LYS A 142 2.53 17.07 1.12
N GLU A 143 1.91 18.24 1.17
CA GLU A 143 0.79 18.59 2.04
C GLU A 143 -0.47 18.74 1.20
N GLY A 144 -1.55 18.08 1.57
CA GLY A 144 -2.81 18.22 0.86
C GLY A 144 -3.49 19.58 1.13
N ILE A 145 -3.77 20.32 0.08
CA ILE A 145 -4.64 21.49 0.11
C ILE A 145 -6.10 21.05 -0.11
N GLY A 146 -6.27 19.99 -0.84
CA GLY A 146 -7.52 19.29 -1.14
C GLY A 146 -7.24 18.04 -1.94
N HIS A 147 -8.31 17.33 -2.34
CA HIS A 147 -8.16 16.03 -2.98
C HIS A 147 -7.27 16.02 -4.23
N TYR A 148 -7.29 17.10 -5.02
CA TYR A 148 -6.53 17.25 -6.27
C TYR A 148 -5.45 18.33 -6.23
N ALA A 149 -5.19 18.90 -5.06
CA ALA A 149 -4.22 19.99 -4.92
C ALA A 149 -3.31 19.76 -3.72
N ALA A 150 -2.02 20.03 -3.89
CA ALA A 150 -1.02 19.86 -2.84
C ALA A 150 0.05 20.96 -2.90
N ASP A 151 0.56 21.33 -1.74
CA ASP A 151 1.86 21.98 -1.60
C ASP A 151 2.93 20.88 -1.54
N SER A 152 3.86 20.89 -2.48
CA SER A 152 4.80 19.79 -2.68
C SER A 152 6.25 20.24 -2.67
N MET A 153 7.13 19.43 -2.11
CA MET A 153 8.57 19.59 -2.31
C MET A 153 8.92 19.57 -3.79
N THR A 154 9.97 20.27 -4.16
CA THR A 154 10.55 20.08 -5.51
C THR A 154 11.05 18.64 -5.64
N PRO A 155 11.07 18.08 -6.87
CA PRO A 155 11.56 16.71 -7.06
C PRO A 155 12.97 16.47 -6.53
N GLU A 156 13.84 17.48 -6.57
CA GLU A 156 15.20 17.38 -6.05
C GLU A 156 15.22 17.29 -4.52
N ALA A 157 14.46 18.14 -3.84
CA ALA A 157 14.33 18.13 -2.38
C ALA A 157 13.71 16.82 -1.88
N ALA A 158 12.64 16.34 -2.54
CA ALA A 158 12.01 15.08 -2.23
C ALA A 158 12.98 13.89 -2.39
N CYS A 159 13.70 13.81 -3.51
CA CYS A 159 14.69 12.74 -3.73
C CYS A 159 15.81 12.78 -2.69
N LYS A 160 16.25 13.97 -2.26
CA LYS A 160 17.26 14.08 -1.20
C LYS A 160 16.73 13.55 0.13
N ALA A 161 15.54 13.98 0.54
CA ALA A 161 14.91 13.55 1.78
C ALA A 161 14.67 12.04 1.81
N ILE A 162 14.16 11.47 0.72
CA ILE A 162 13.92 10.03 0.58
C ILE A 162 15.23 9.24 0.67
N ARG A 163 16.28 9.66 -0.03
CA ARG A 163 17.59 8.99 0.00
C ARG A 163 18.17 8.95 1.41
N ASP A 164 18.17 10.08 2.11
CA ASP A 164 18.73 10.17 3.44
C ASP A 164 17.92 9.34 4.44
N ALA A 165 16.60 9.40 4.36
CA ALA A 165 15.69 8.60 5.18
C ALA A 165 15.81 7.09 4.92
N ALA A 166 15.90 6.68 3.67
CA ALA A 166 16.07 5.27 3.30
C ALA A 166 17.39 4.69 3.83
N ALA A 167 18.47 5.48 3.79
CA ALA A 167 19.75 5.06 4.37
C ALA A 167 19.67 4.85 5.89
N GLN A 168 18.96 5.73 6.58
CA GLN A 168 18.77 5.59 8.02
C GLN A 168 17.83 4.43 8.37
N ALA A 169 16.72 4.28 7.61
CA ALA A 169 15.73 3.24 7.82
C ALA A 169 16.34 1.83 7.71
N VAL A 170 17.26 1.59 6.75
CA VAL A 170 18.00 0.31 6.67
C VAL A 170 18.86 0.07 7.90
N LYS A 171 19.57 1.10 8.41
CA LYS A 171 20.39 0.95 9.63
C LYS A 171 19.55 0.64 10.85
N ASP A 172 18.34 1.19 10.91
CA ASP A 172 17.40 0.99 12.02
C ASP A 172 16.53 -0.27 11.84
N ALA A 173 16.63 -0.99 10.72
CA ALA A 173 15.86 -2.20 10.43
C ALA A 173 15.86 -3.24 11.58
N PRO A 174 16.95 -3.47 12.33
CA PRO A 174 16.93 -4.40 13.46
C PRO A 174 15.97 -4.01 14.61
N LYS A 175 15.50 -2.76 14.66
CA LYS A 175 14.54 -2.27 15.65
C LYS A 175 13.10 -2.38 15.17
N ALA A 176 12.89 -2.56 13.87
CA ALA A 176 11.59 -2.63 13.24
C ALA A 176 10.92 -3.97 13.51
N LYS A 177 9.59 -3.97 13.50
CA LYS A 177 8.78 -5.17 13.76
C LYS A 177 7.82 -5.41 12.60
N PRO A 178 7.56 -6.68 12.22
CA PRO A 178 6.46 -6.98 11.33
C PRO A 178 5.13 -6.47 11.90
N PHE A 179 4.32 -5.85 11.05
CA PHE A 179 2.97 -5.44 11.41
C PHE A 179 1.98 -6.53 11.01
N THR A 180 1.17 -6.99 11.94
CA THR A 180 0.17 -8.04 11.73
C THR A 180 -1.14 -7.69 12.43
N PHE A 181 -2.23 -8.27 11.93
CA PHE A 181 -3.50 -8.33 12.66
C PHE A 181 -3.62 -9.66 13.39
N ASP A 182 -4.14 -9.62 14.62
CA ASP A 182 -4.35 -10.82 15.43
C ASP A 182 -5.61 -11.58 14.99
N PRO A 183 -5.56 -12.91 14.88
CA PRO A 183 -6.75 -13.74 14.64
C PRO A 183 -7.77 -13.65 15.80
N PRO A 184 -9.08 -13.81 15.52
CA PRO A 184 -9.68 -14.11 14.22
C PRO A 184 -9.65 -12.92 13.28
N LEU A 185 -9.48 -13.16 11.98
CA LEU A 185 -9.38 -12.12 10.97
C LEU A 185 -10.71 -11.87 10.28
N THR A 186 -11.13 -10.64 10.25
CA THR A 186 -12.35 -10.17 9.57
C THR A 186 -12.02 -9.04 8.64
N LEU A 187 -12.43 -9.16 7.38
CA LEU A 187 -12.41 -8.11 6.38
C LEU A 187 -13.81 -7.53 6.21
N GLU A 188 -13.94 -6.22 6.29
CA GLU A 188 -15.16 -5.50 5.92
C GLU A 188 -14.84 -4.49 4.84
N ILE A 189 -15.70 -4.43 3.83
CA ILE A 189 -15.58 -3.50 2.70
C ILE A 189 -16.90 -2.74 2.57
N ASP A 190 -16.82 -1.42 2.63
CA ASP A 190 -17.90 -0.55 2.19
C ASP A 190 -17.66 -0.16 0.74
N THR A 191 -18.61 -0.46 -0.12
CA THR A 191 -18.55 -0.10 -1.54
C THR A 191 -19.11 1.30 -1.77
N THR A 192 -18.79 1.91 -2.92
CA THR A 192 -19.35 3.22 -3.30
C THR A 192 -20.83 3.12 -3.68
N HIS A 193 -21.26 1.99 -4.29
CA HIS A 193 -22.63 1.73 -4.72
C HIS A 193 -23.10 0.34 -4.28
N ALA A 194 -24.42 0.17 -4.14
CA ALA A 194 -25.02 -1.09 -3.65
C ALA A 194 -24.80 -2.26 -4.60
N GLU A 195 -24.90 -2.02 -5.92
CA GLU A 195 -24.72 -3.06 -6.95
C GLU A 195 -23.31 -3.68 -6.92
N GLN A 196 -22.30 -2.94 -6.50
CA GLN A 196 -20.94 -3.47 -6.32
C GLN A 196 -20.89 -4.52 -5.22
N ALA A 197 -21.61 -4.26 -4.13
CA ALA A 197 -21.70 -5.22 -3.03
C ALA A 197 -22.58 -6.43 -3.41
N ASP A 198 -23.60 -6.26 -4.26
CA ASP A 198 -24.38 -7.39 -4.82
C ASP A 198 -23.46 -8.34 -5.61
N PHE A 199 -22.52 -7.81 -6.40
CA PHE A 199 -21.56 -8.63 -7.14
C PHE A 199 -20.53 -9.30 -6.22
N ILE A 200 -20.06 -8.59 -5.20
CA ILE A 200 -19.08 -9.16 -4.25
C ILE A 200 -19.70 -10.31 -3.46
N GLU A 201 -20.96 -10.19 -3.05
CA GLU A 201 -21.69 -11.22 -2.30
C GLU A 201 -21.84 -12.54 -3.08
N LEU A 202 -21.75 -12.51 -4.42
CA LEU A 202 -21.75 -13.73 -5.24
C LEU A 202 -20.54 -14.63 -4.99
N MET A 203 -19.46 -14.10 -4.40
CA MET A 203 -18.28 -14.90 -4.08
C MET A 203 -18.51 -15.72 -2.80
N PRO A 204 -18.24 -17.04 -2.81
CA PRO A 204 -18.33 -17.86 -1.61
C PRO A 204 -17.51 -17.28 -0.45
N GLY A 205 -18.11 -17.24 0.74
CA GLY A 205 -17.49 -16.74 1.97
C GLY A 205 -17.78 -15.26 2.27
N TYR A 206 -18.24 -14.49 1.30
CA TYR A 206 -18.72 -13.14 1.57
C TYR A 206 -20.15 -13.14 2.10
N GLN A 207 -20.43 -12.24 3.02
CA GLN A 207 -21.74 -12.01 3.61
C GLN A 207 -22.10 -10.52 3.48
N ARG A 208 -23.32 -10.24 3.09
CA ARG A 208 -23.87 -8.88 3.09
C ARG A 208 -24.24 -8.48 4.52
N THR A 209 -23.61 -7.44 5.05
CA THR A 209 -23.88 -6.96 6.42
C THR A 209 -24.54 -5.59 6.45
N GLY A 210 -24.61 -4.90 5.32
CA GLY A 210 -25.26 -3.59 5.18
C GLY A 210 -25.65 -3.30 3.74
N GLY A 211 -26.29 -2.15 3.50
CA GLY A 211 -26.72 -1.74 2.15
C GLY A 211 -25.56 -1.70 1.11
N ARG A 212 -24.35 -1.41 1.57
CA ARG A 212 -23.12 -1.33 0.76
C ARG A 212 -21.93 -2.02 1.43
N THR A 213 -22.17 -2.78 2.49
CA THR A 213 -21.11 -3.41 3.30
C THR A 213 -21.14 -4.91 3.11
N VAL A 214 -19.99 -5.46 2.79
CA VAL A 214 -19.74 -6.91 2.74
C VAL A 214 -18.65 -7.29 3.73
N ARG A 215 -18.75 -8.50 4.28
CA ARG A 215 -17.83 -9.07 5.26
C ARG A 215 -17.30 -10.42 4.80
N PHE A 216 -16.04 -10.67 5.13
CA PHE A 216 -15.37 -11.96 4.91
C PHE A 216 -14.54 -12.31 6.14
N ASP A 217 -14.71 -13.52 6.68
CA ASP A 217 -13.91 -14.04 7.78
C ASP A 217 -12.83 -14.99 7.23
N ALA A 218 -11.58 -14.80 7.65
CA ALA A 218 -10.42 -15.50 7.11
C ALA A 218 -9.59 -16.19 8.20
N ARG A 219 -8.85 -17.21 7.79
CA ARG A 219 -7.95 -17.98 8.67
C ARG A 219 -6.58 -17.35 8.81
N ASP A 220 -6.11 -16.69 7.74
CA ASP A 220 -4.81 -16.04 7.67
C ASP A 220 -4.87 -14.74 6.85
N TYR A 221 -3.84 -13.93 6.93
CA TYR A 221 -3.82 -12.64 6.24
C TYR A 221 -3.72 -12.77 4.70
N PRO A 222 -3.01 -13.73 4.11
CA PRO A 222 -3.09 -13.99 2.66
C PRO A 222 -4.51 -14.29 2.17
N GLU A 223 -5.36 -14.92 2.98
CA GLU A 223 -6.77 -15.14 2.65
C GLU A 223 -7.55 -13.81 2.64
N ILE A 224 -7.36 -12.93 3.65
CA ILE A 224 -7.86 -11.55 3.66
C ILE A 224 -7.45 -10.81 2.38
N PHE A 225 -6.16 -10.85 2.04
CA PHE A 225 -5.63 -10.09 0.93
C PHE A 225 -6.14 -10.59 -0.43
N ARG A 226 -6.28 -11.92 -0.60
CA ARG A 226 -6.91 -12.51 -1.80
C ARG A 226 -8.39 -12.18 -1.89
N ALA A 227 -9.13 -12.30 -0.78
CA ALA A 227 -10.54 -11.94 -0.71
C ALA A 227 -10.74 -10.47 -1.09
N PHE A 228 -9.97 -9.56 -0.48
CA PHE A 228 -10.00 -8.13 -0.82
C PHE A 228 -9.69 -7.88 -2.30
N THR A 229 -8.65 -8.54 -2.84
CA THR A 229 -8.26 -8.38 -4.26
C THR A 229 -9.36 -8.87 -5.20
N ALA A 230 -10.02 -9.97 -4.89
CA ALA A 230 -11.15 -10.48 -5.66
C ALA A 230 -12.36 -9.53 -5.57
N ALA A 231 -12.65 -9.03 -4.37
CA ALA A 231 -13.79 -8.14 -4.12
C ALA A 231 -13.71 -6.84 -4.93
N PHE A 232 -12.59 -6.11 -4.87
CA PHE A 232 -12.53 -4.84 -5.61
C PHE A 232 -12.54 -5.05 -7.14
N ARG A 233 -12.06 -6.18 -7.63
CA ARG A 233 -12.13 -6.51 -9.06
C ARG A 233 -13.52 -6.90 -9.50
N LEU A 234 -14.21 -7.73 -8.74
CA LEU A 234 -15.57 -8.16 -9.06
C LEU A 234 -16.57 -7.02 -8.87
N GLY A 235 -16.47 -6.27 -7.77
CA GLY A 235 -17.28 -5.05 -7.57
C GLY A 235 -17.04 -4.01 -8.65
N GLY A 236 -15.79 -3.88 -9.13
CA GLY A 236 -15.45 -3.01 -10.26
C GLY A 236 -16.10 -3.43 -11.58
N ALA A 237 -16.42 -4.71 -11.76
CA ALA A 237 -17.15 -5.19 -12.96
C ALA A 237 -18.60 -4.66 -13.00
N ALA A 238 -19.19 -4.34 -11.84
CA ALA A 238 -20.52 -3.71 -11.79
C ALA A 238 -20.53 -2.27 -12.33
N ASN A 239 -19.37 -1.62 -12.45
CA ASN A 239 -19.24 -0.26 -12.99
C ASN A 239 -19.37 -0.22 -14.52
N VAL A 240 -19.35 -1.37 -15.18
CA VAL A 240 -19.55 -1.46 -16.63
C VAL A 240 -21.04 -1.23 -16.90
N ARG A 241 -21.38 -0.02 -17.34
CA ARG A 241 -22.76 0.30 -17.76
C ARG A 241 -23.17 -0.63 -18.91
N ALA A 242 -24.32 -1.29 -18.73
CA ALA A 242 -24.96 -2.08 -19.75
C ALA A 242 -25.37 -1.19 -20.95
#